data_0d921376449526560d8ff68b45997638
#
_entry.id   0d921376449526560d8ff68b45997638
#
_cell.length_a   1.000
_cell.length_b   1.000
_cell.length_c   1.000
_cell.angle_alpha   90.00
_cell.angle_beta   90.00
_cell.angle_gamma   90.00
#
_symmetry.space_group_name_H-M   'P 1'
#
loop_
_entity.id
_entity.type
_entity.pdbx_description
1 polymer ?
#
loop_
_entity_poly.entity_id
_entity_poly.type
_entity_poly.pdbx_seq_one_letter_code
_entity_poly.pdbx_strand_id
1 'polypeptide(L)'
;YNTPNTESLIRLREKVLSAPPLLEKKQRILHIGRLVKWKRVDLLIDAYAKICPNYPDSELTIIGNGPEMENLQYQAENLGLTGRVVFVGAIYDPFTLGQYMHESSIYVLAGMGGLSINEAMCYSLPVICSVCDGTEKDLIQDGVNGYYFESGNADSLAKSIEYLLRNPQMMKAFGDVSLKKIQEEINLDTVSSR
;
A
#
# COMPACT_ATOMS: atom_id res chain seq x y z
N TYR A 1 -0.50 -17.18 -14.20
CA TYR A 1 -0.90 -16.46 -12.99
C TYR A 1 -0.53 -17.28 -11.76
N ASN A 2 0.63 -17.00 -11.17
CA ASN A 2 0.89 -17.41 -9.81
C ASN A 2 0.17 -16.42 -8.89
N THR A 3 -1.14 -16.55 -8.79
CA THR A 3 -1.85 -15.97 -7.65
C THR A 3 -1.31 -16.68 -6.40
N PRO A 4 -0.73 -15.94 -5.45
CA PRO A 4 -0.44 -16.55 -4.15
C PRO A 4 -1.72 -17.19 -3.68
N ASN A 5 -1.62 -18.40 -3.16
CA ASN A 5 -2.76 -19.12 -2.62
C ASN A 5 -3.48 -18.22 -1.62
N THR A 6 -4.63 -17.69 -2.03
CA THR A 6 -5.38 -16.70 -1.25
C THR A 6 -5.79 -17.27 0.12
N GLU A 7 -5.98 -18.59 0.19
CA GLU A 7 -6.23 -19.28 1.45
C GLU A 7 -5.04 -19.18 2.42
N SER A 8 -3.81 -19.32 1.89
CA SER A 8 -2.59 -19.14 2.70
C SER A 8 -2.46 -17.70 3.21
N LEU A 9 -2.84 -16.71 2.39
CA LEU A 9 -2.81 -15.30 2.79
C LEU A 9 -3.81 -15.02 3.92
N ILE A 10 -5.00 -15.60 3.88
CA ILE A 10 -6.00 -15.43 4.95
C ILE A 10 -5.55 -16.08 6.24
N ARG A 11 -4.97 -17.28 6.19
CA ARG A 11 -4.42 -17.95 7.37
C ARG A 11 -3.28 -17.16 8.01
N LEU A 12 -2.40 -16.62 7.18
CA LEU A 12 -1.32 -15.74 7.63
C LEU A 12 -1.87 -14.47 8.29
N ARG A 13 -2.89 -13.87 7.69
CA ARG A 13 -3.58 -12.70 8.23
C ARG A 13 -4.11 -12.97 9.64
N GLU A 14 -4.74 -14.11 9.87
CA GLU A 14 -5.25 -14.48 11.20
C GLU A 14 -4.13 -14.52 12.24
N LYS A 15 -2.98 -15.06 11.88
CA LYS A 15 -1.79 -15.07 12.75
C LYS A 15 -1.28 -13.67 13.04
N VAL A 16 -1.23 -12.80 12.02
CA VAL A 16 -0.81 -11.41 12.18
C VAL A 16 -1.75 -10.64 13.10
N LEU A 17 -3.06 -10.79 12.91
CA LEU A 17 -4.07 -10.13 13.75
C LEU A 17 -3.99 -10.53 15.21
N SER A 18 -3.53 -11.75 15.49
CA SER A 18 -3.39 -12.26 16.85
C SER A 18 -2.07 -11.86 17.52
N ALA A 19 -1.13 -11.33 16.76
CA ALA A 19 0.17 -10.93 17.28
C ALA A 19 0.12 -9.54 17.93
N PRO A 20 1.01 -9.25 18.90
CA PRO A 20 1.12 -7.90 19.42
C PRO A 20 1.62 -6.91 18.35
N PRO A 21 1.26 -5.63 18.47
CA PRO A 21 1.72 -4.61 17.51
C PRO A 21 3.25 -4.56 17.42
N LEU A 22 3.75 -4.48 16.18
CA LEU A 22 5.17 -4.33 15.89
C LEU A 22 5.60 -2.86 15.90
N LEU A 23 4.70 -1.98 15.48
CA LEU A 23 5.00 -0.58 15.20
C LEU A 23 4.21 0.37 16.10
N GLU A 24 4.70 1.58 16.24
CA GLU A 24 3.92 2.65 16.86
C GLU A 24 2.70 2.98 16.02
N LYS A 25 1.61 3.35 16.69
CA LYS A 25 0.38 3.76 16.01
C LYS A 25 0.57 5.09 15.30
N LYS A 26 0.51 5.06 13.98
CA LYS A 26 0.61 6.23 13.11
C LYS A 26 -0.36 6.11 11.94
N GLN A 27 -0.65 7.22 11.29
CA GLN A 27 -1.28 7.22 9.97
C GLN A 27 -0.21 6.83 8.94
N ARG A 28 -0.07 5.54 8.68
CA ARG A 28 1.03 5.02 7.86
C ARG A 28 0.58 4.80 6.43
N ILE A 29 1.32 5.45 5.52
CA ILE A 29 1.21 5.25 4.08
C ILE A 29 2.31 4.26 3.70
N LEU A 30 1.95 3.15 3.08
CA LEU A 30 2.85 2.04 2.83
C LEU A 30 3.08 1.82 1.34
N HIS A 31 4.33 1.59 0.97
CA HIS A 31 4.73 1.06 -0.32
C HIS A 31 5.64 -0.14 -0.12
N ILE A 32 5.38 -1.22 -0.84
CA ILE A 32 6.21 -2.42 -0.84
C ILE A 32 6.59 -2.75 -2.29
N GLY A 33 7.87 -2.89 -2.57
CA GLY A 33 8.33 -3.28 -3.88
C GLY A 33 9.80 -2.98 -4.12
N ARG A 34 10.30 -3.49 -5.23
CA ARG A 34 11.67 -3.21 -5.65
C ARG A 34 11.82 -1.72 -5.99
N LEU A 35 12.91 -1.11 -5.54
CA LEU A 35 13.15 0.32 -5.74
C LEU A 35 13.83 0.57 -7.08
N VAL A 36 13.01 0.55 -8.12
CA VAL A 36 13.38 0.79 -9.52
C VAL A 36 12.57 1.96 -10.08
N LYS A 37 13.05 2.57 -11.16
CA LYS A 37 12.47 3.81 -11.71
C LYS A 37 10.99 3.70 -12.05
N TRP A 38 10.56 2.57 -12.63
CA TRP A 38 9.17 2.41 -13.06
C TRP A 38 8.17 2.17 -11.92
N LYS A 39 8.65 1.97 -10.69
CA LYS A 39 7.78 1.94 -9.50
C LYS A 39 7.39 3.33 -9.02
N ARG A 40 8.05 4.37 -9.50
CA ARG A 40 7.75 5.78 -9.23
C ARG A 40 7.63 6.11 -7.75
N VAL A 41 8.50 5.54 -6.93
CA VAL A 41 8.57 5.90 -5.50
C VAL A 41 8.99 7.36 -5.32
N ASP A 42 9.74 7.92 -6.25
CA ASP A 42 10.06 9.35 -6.32
C ASP A 42 8.80 10.21 -6.32
N LEU A 43 7.82 9.84 -7.11
CA LEU A 43 6.53 10.52 -7.18
C LEU A 43 5.76 10.44 -5.85
N LEU A 44 5.79 9.30 -5.20
CA LEU A 44 5.16 9.10 -3.90
C LEU A 44 5.80 9.98 -2.82
N ILE A 45 7.12 10.10 -2.81
CA ILE A 45 7.84 10.97 -1.88
C ILE A 45 7.46 12.44 -2.12
N ASP A 46 7.40 12.87 -3.38
CA ASP A 46 6.97 14.25 -3.73
C ASP A 46 5.53 14.51 -3.27
N ALA A 47 4.63 13.57 -3.52
CA ALA A 47 3.24 13.68 -3.08
C ALA A 47 3.12 13.78 -1.55
N TYR A 48 3.86 12.95 -0.84
CA TYR A 48 3.87 12.95 0.63
C TYR A 48 4.42 14.28 1.19
N ALA A 49 5.45 14.83 0.56
CA ALA A 49 6.01 16.13 0.97
C ALA A 49 4.97 17.25 0.93
N LYS A 50 4.01 17.17 0.03
CA LYS A 50 2.95 18.18 -0.13
C LYS A 50 1.91 18.15 1.00
N ILE A 51 1.69 16.99 1.59
CA ILE A 51 0.62 16.78 2.57
C ILE A 51 1.13 16.65 4.01
N CYS A 52 2.33 16.15 4.22
CA CYS A 52 2.82 15.80 5.55
C CYS A 52 2.83 16.94 6.58
N PRO A 53 2.98 18.24 6.21
CA PRO A 53 2.88 19.31 7.20
C PRO A 53 1.52 19.38 7.90
N ASN A 54 0.45 18.98 7.24
CA ASN A 54 -0.91 19.00 7.79
C ASN A 54 -1.27 17.70 8.53
N TYR A 55 -0.41 16.69 8.49
CA TYR A 55 -0.62 15.38 9.11
C TYR A 55 0.61 14.98 9.91
N PRO A 56 0.84 15.60 11.08
CA PRO A 56 2.05 15.37 11.88
C PRO A 56 2.19 13.94 12.40
N ASP A 57 1.07 13.20 12.52
CA ASP A 57 1.06 11.81 12.95
C ASP A 57 1.17 10.83 11.78
N SER A 58 1.38 11.32 10.56
CA SER A 58 1.59 10.48 9.38
C SER A 58 3.04 10.08 9.20
N GLU A 59 3.24 8.95 8.53
CA GLU A 59 4.55 8.42 8.15
C GLU A 59 4.43 7.75 6.79
N LEU A 60 5.42 7.96 5.93
CA LEU A 60 5.57 7.18 4.69
C LEU A 60 6.59 6.08 4.94
N THR A 61 6.16 4.83 4.86
CA THR A 61 7.00 3.65 5.04
C THR A 61 7.23 2.97 3.70
N ILE A 62 8.50 2.80 3.35
CA ILE A 62 8.93 2.20 2.09
C ILE A 62 9.69 0.92 2.41
N ILE A 63 9.16 -0.22 1.96
CA ILE A 63 9.75 -1.55 2.13
C ILE A 63 10.23 -2.03 0.77
N GLY A 64 11.49 -2.38 0.70
CA GLY A 64 12.13 -2.88 -0.51
C GLY A 64 13.55 -2.39 -0.65
N ASN A 65 14.22 -2.89 -1.67
CA ASN A 65 15.57 -2.49 -2.02
C ASN A 65 15.70 -2.39 -3.55
N GLY A 66 16.73 -1.74 -4.02
CA GLY A 66 16.97 -1.60 -5.45
C GLY A 66 17.91 -0.45 -5.78
N PRO A 67 18.23 -0.28 -7.08
CA PRO A 67 19.20 0.74 -7.52
C PRO A 67 18.81 2.18 -7.24
N GLU A 68 17.52 2.46 -7.01
CA GLU A 68 17.04 3.81 -6.72
C GLU A 68 17.11 4.18 -5.23
N MET A 69 17.51 3.28 -4.33
CA MET A 69 17.51 3.50 -2.88
C MET A 69 18.24 4.80 -2.50
N GLU A 70 19.47 4.98 -2.96
CA GLU A 70 20.27 6.16 -2.60
C GLU A 70 19.63 7.45 -3.12
N ASN A 71 19.14 7.44 -4.36
CA ASN A 71 18.47 8.60 -4.96
C ASN A 71 17.19 8.99 -4.19
N LEU A 72 16.42 8.00 -3.76
CA LEU A 72 15.19 8.21 -3.01
C LEU A 72 15.46 8.73 -1.59
N GLN A 73 16.47 8.21 -0.94
CA GLN A 73 16.91 8.69 0.38
C GLN A 73 17.38 10.14 0.29
N TYR A 74 18.18 10.46 -0.72
CA TYR A 74 18.66 11.82 -0.97
C TYR A 74 17.50 12.79 -1.25
N GLN A 75 16.53 12.36 -2.06
CA GLN A 75 15.32 13.14 -2.32
C GLN A 75 14.55 13.45 -1.03
N ALA A 76 14.33 12.45 -0.19
CA ALA A 76 13.63 12.64 1.09
C ALA A 76 14.38 13.61 2.01
N GLU A 77 15.70 13.49 2.10
CA GLU A 77 16.52 14.42 2.89
C GLU A 77 16.41 15.87 2.39
N ASN A 78 16.51 16.07 1.06
CA ASN A 78 16.40 17.39 0.46
C ASN A 78 15.04 18.04 0.65
N LEU A 79 13.99 17.24 0.77
CA LEU A 79 12.64 17.71 1.05
C LEU A 79 12.37 17.91 2.55
N GLY A 80 13.37 17.68 3.40
CA GLY A 80 13.23 17.82 4.85
C GLY A 80 12.37 16.73 5.50
N LEU A 81 12.31 15.55 4.89
CA LEU A 81 11.44 14.44 5.33
C LEU A 81 12.17 13.40 6.18
N THR A 82 13.35 13.71 6.68
CA THR A 82 14.08 12.83 7.59
C THR A 82 13.24 12.49 8.82
N GLY A 83 13.07 11.19 9.10
CA GLY A 83 12.20 10.73 10.19
C GLY A 83 10.71 10.67 9.84
N ARG A 84 10.30 11.24 8.70
CA ARG A 84 8.91 11.17 8.21
C ARG A 84 8.75 10.16 7.08
N VAL A 85 9.81 9.95 6.31
CA VAL A 85 9.93 8.86 5.33
C VAL A 85 10.89 7.83 5.89
N VAL A 86 10.42 6.60 6.07
CA VAL A 86 11.19 5.52 6.66
C VAL A 86 11.49 4.46 5.59
N PHE A 87 12.76 4.25 5.31
CA PHE A 87 13.25 3.20 4.41
C PHE A 87 13.61 1.98 5.24
N VAL A 88 12.78 0.95 5.18
CA VAL A 88 12.93 -0.25 6.01
C VAL A 88 13.95 -1.23 5.42
N GLY A 89 14.15 -1.18 4.11
CA GLY A 89 14.90 -2.20 3.38
C GLY A 89 13.99 -3.35 2.95
N ALA A 90 14.59 -4.40 2.39
CA ALA A 90 13.83 -5.56 1.94
C ALA A 90 13.41 -6.44 3.12
N ILE A 91 12.17 -6.88 3.10
CA ILE A 91 11.61 -7.83 4.06
C ILE A 91 11.09 -9.04 3.26
N TYR A 92 11.60 -10.22 3.57
CA TYR A 92 11.22 -11.46 2.87
C TYR A 92 10.27 -12.33 3.69
N ASP A 93 10.19 -12.11 4.99
CA ASP A 93 9.29 -12.85 5.86
C ASP A 93 7.84 -12.39 5.67
N PRO A 94 6.94 -13.26 5.19
CA PRO A 94 5.54 -12.90 4.96
C PRO A 94 4.80 -12.45 6.21
N PHE A 95 5.13 -12.98 7.38
CA PHE A 95 4.51 -12.58 8.65
C PHE A 95 4.87 -11.13 8.99
N THR A 96 6.14 -10.76 8.89
CA THR A 96 6.61 -9.39 9.15
C THR A 96 6.00 -8.40 8.16
N LEU A 97 5.96 -8.75 6.87
CA LEU A 97 5.28 -7.94 5.85
C LEU A 97 3.81 -7.74 6.20
N GLY A 98 3.15 -8.81 6.64
CA GLY A 98 1.76 -8.77 7.07
C GLY A 98 1.55 -7.82 8.26
N GLN A 99 2.46 -7.80 9.21
CA GLN A 99 2.40 -6.85 10.34
C GLN A 99 2.47 -5.40 9.86
N TYR A 100 3.38 -5.08 8.93
CA TYR A 100 3.45 -3.74 8.33
C TYR A 100 2.15 -3.37 7.61
N MET A 101 1.58 -4.29 6.85
CA MET A 101 0.31 -4.06 6.15
C MET A 101 -0.85 -3.85 7.14
N HIS A 102 -0.95 -4.70 8.16
CA HIS A 102 -2.00 -4.60 9.17
C HIS A 102 -1.94 -3.29 9.95
N GLU A 103 -0.74 -2.79 10.20
CA GLU A 103 -0.49 -1.57 10.99
C GLU A 103 -0.35 -0.32 10.10
N SER A 104 -0.73 -0.40 8.84
CA SER A 104 -0.77 0.72 7.90
C SER A 104 -2.20 1.19 7.63
N SER A 105 -2.33 2.41 7.12
CA SER A 105 -3.63 3.02 6.82
C SER A 105 -3.98 2.99 5.35
N ILE A 106 -2.99 3.15 4.47
CA ILE A 106 -3.16 3.27 3.02
C ILE A 106 -2.00 2.55 2.35
N TYR A 107 -2.30 1.81 1.28
CA TYR A 107 -1.28 1.23 0.41
C TYR A 107 -1.20 2.02 -0.90
N VAL A 108 0.00 2.40 -1.33
CA VAL A 108 0.19 3.15 -2.57
C VAL A 108 1.12 2.40 -3.52
N LEU A 109 0.67 2.24 -4.76
CA LEU A 109 1.44 1.76 -5.87
C LEU A 109 1.50 2.87 -6.94
N ALA A 110 2.56 3.68 -6.93
CA ALA A 110 2.66 4.88 -7.76
C ALA A 110 3.06 4.61 -9.21
N GLY A 111 3.66 3.45 -9.48
CA GLY A 111 4.13 3.04 -10.80
C GLY A 111 3.59 1.69 -11.24
N MET A 112 4.37 0.98 -12.05
CA MET A 112 3.99 -0.29 -12.65
C MET A 112 4.08 -1.47 -11.68
N GLY A 113 3.20 -2.46 -11.87
CA GLY A 113 3.16 -3.71 -11.14
C GLY A 113 2.01 -3.77 -10.13
N GLY A 114 1.49 -4.97 -9.85
CA GLY A 114 0.28 -5.10 -9.04
C GLY A 114 0.25 -6.29 -8.08
N LEU A 115 1.32 -7.06 -7.95
CA LEU A 115 1.31 -8.29 -7.13
C LEU A 115 1.03 -8.00 -5.65
N SER A 116 1.58 -6.92 -5.12
CA SER A 116 1.39 -6.53 -3.72
C SER A 116 0.00 -5.97 -3.40
N ILE A 117 -0.80 -5.63 -4.40
CA ILE A 117 -2.17 -5.14 -4.21
C ILE A 117 -3.05 -6.22 -3.57
N ASN A 118 -2.97 -7.46 -4.04
CA ASN A 118 -3.72 -8.58 -3.45
C ASN A 118 -3.43 -8.76 -1.96
N GLU A 119 -2.16 -8.69 -1.60
CA GLU A 119 -1.73 -8.82 -0.21
C GLU A 119 -2.25 -7.65 0.64
N ALA A 120 -2.13 -6.42 0.14
CA ALA A 120 -2.66 -5.24 0.81
C ALA A 120 -4.18 -5.33 1.03
N MET A 121 -4.92 -5.82 0.05
CA MET A 121 -6.37 -6.04 0.15
C MET A 121 -6.72 -7.07 1.22
N CYS A 122 -5.90 -8.12 1.40
CA CYS A 122 -6.07 -9.10 2.47
C CYS A 122 -5.99 -8.48 3.87
N TYR A 123 -5.26 -7.38 4.02
CA TYR A 123 -5.12 -6.65 5.29
C TYR A 123 -6.04 -5.44 5.38
N SER A 124 -7.10 -5.42 4.58
CA SER A 124 -8.12 -4.37 4.61
C SER A 124 -7.57 -2.96 4.35
N LEU A 125 -6.56 -2.85 3.49
CA LEU A 125 -6.01 -1.55 3.11
C LEU A 125 -6.75 -0.98 1.90
N PRO A 126 -7.16 0.30 1.96
CA PRO A 126 -7.49 1.02 0.74
C PRO A 126 -6.24 1.18 -0.12
N VAL A 127 -6.39 1.09 -1.42
CA VAL A 127 -5.29 1.14 -2.37
C VAL A 127 -5.40 2.38 -3.26
N ILE A 128 -4.30 3.10 -3.38
CA ILE A 128 -4.17 4.19 -4.35
C ILE A 128 -3.13 3.76 -5.39
N CYS A 129 -3.50 3.77 -6.66
CA CYS A 129 -2.60 3.37 -7.74
C CYS A 129 -2.87 4.17 -9.02
N SER A 130 -1.89 4.15 -9.93
CA SER A 130 -2.09 4.63 -11.30
C SER A 130 -2.48 3.45 -12.19
N VAL A 131 -3.15 3.73 -13.30
CA VAL A 131 -3.49 2.69 -14.29
C VAL A 131 -2.30 2.53 -15.22
N CYS A 132 -1.47 1.51 -14.99
CA CYS A 132 -0.25 1.27 -15.75
C CYS A 132 -0.32 0.07 -16.70
N ASP A 133 -0.74 -1.10 -16.22
CA ASP A 133 -0.73 -2.34 -17.01
C ASP A 133 -2.10 -3.02 -17.13
N GLY A 134 -3.10 -2.53 -16.43
CA GLY A 134 -4.46 -3.05 -16.46
C GLY A 134 -4.77 -4.13 -15.41
N THR A 135 -3.78 -4.68 -14.71
CA THR A 135 -4.01 -5.66 -13.63
C THR A 135 -4.80 -5.02 -12.49
N GLU A 136 -4.53 -3.77 -12.20
CA GLU A 136 -5.21 -2.98 -11.17
C GLU A 136 -6.70 -2.84 -11.43
N LYS A 137 -7.11 -2.80 -12.70
CA LYS A 137 -8.52 -2.61 -13.09
C LYS A 137 -9.42 -3.72 -12.60
N ASP A 138 -8.89 -4.93 -12.45
CA ASP A 138 -9.64 -6.08 -11.96
C ASP A 138 -9.75 -6.07 -10.43
N LEU A 139 -8.83 -5.40 -9.75
CA LEU A 139 -8.73 -5.41 -8.30
C LEU A 139 -9.28 -4.14 -7.65
N ILE A 140 -9.02 -2.99 -8.24
CA ILE A 140 -9.36 -1.69 -7.66
C ILE A 140 -10.47 -1.03 -8.47
N GLN A 141 -11.54 -0.69 -7.78
CA GLN A 141 -12.65 0.10 -8.31
C GLN A 141 -12.60 1.49 -7.70
N ASP A 142 -12.44 2.51 -8.55
CA ASP A 142 -12.31 3.90 -8.12
C ASP A 142 -13.51 4.37 -7.29
N GLY A 143 -13.22 4.93 -6.12
CA GLY A 143 -14.24 5.40 -5.19
C GLY A 143 -14.96 4.31 -4.40
N VAL A 144 -14.56 3.04 -4.50
CA VAL A 144 -15.19 1.90 -3.81
C VAL A 144 -14.22 1.19 -2.87
N ASN A 145 -13.05 0.83 -3.33
CA ASN A 145 -11.99 0.22 -2.51
C ASN A 145 -10.63 0.88 -2.68
N GLY A 146 -10.56 1.97 -3.38
CA GLY A 146 -9.34 2.74 -3.60
C GLY A 146 -9.57 3.89 -4.55
N TYR A 147 -8.48 4.50 -4.99
CA TYR A 147 -8.49 5.56 -5.99
C TYR A 147 -7.44 5.32 -7.06
N TYR A 148 -7.77 5.69 -8.29
CA TYR A 148 -6.78 5.90 -9.34
C TYR A 148 -6.38 7.37 -9.33
N PHE A 149 -5.08 7.63 -9.36
CA PHE A 149 -4.57 8.97 -9.58
C PHE A 149 -3.97 9.09 -11.00
N GLU A 150 -3.86 10.32 -11.49
CA GLU A 150 -3.27 10.58 -12.79
C GLU A 150 -1.79 10.19 -12.80
N SER A 151 -1.41 9.27 -13.70
CA SER A 151 -0.03 8.77 -13.81
C SER A 151 0.97 9.92 -13.97
N GLY A 152 2.04 9.90 -13.18
CA GLY A 152 3.07 10.92 -13.19
C GLY A 152 2.71 12.24 -12.52
N ASN A 153 1.52 12.36 -11.93
CA ASN A 153 1.04 13.59 -11.32
C ASN A 153 1.06 13.51 -9.78
N ALA A 154 2.07 14.13 -9.16
CA ALA A 154 2.23 14.14 -7.71
C ALA A 154 1.09 14.88 -6.99
N ASP A 155 0.52 15.93 -7.58
CA ASP A 155 -0.61 16.65 -6.99
C ASP A 155 -1.87 15.76 -6.95
N SER A 156 -2.12 15.02 -8.03
CA SER A 156 -3.21 14.05 -8.09
C SER A 156 -3.07 12.96 -7.02
N LEU A 157 -1.86 12.40 -6.89
CA LEU A 157 -1.57 11.41 -5.86
C LEU A 157 -1.73 11.98 -4.45
N ALA A 158 -1.21 13.18 -4.21
CA ALA A 158 -1.32 13.87 -2.92
C ALA A 158 -2.80 14.09 -2.53
N LYS A 159 -3.63 14.52 -3.46
CA LYS A 159 -5.08 14.72 -3.22
C LYS A 159 -5.77 13.41 -2.81
N SER A 160 -5.46 12.31 -3.48
CA SER A 160 -6.05 11.01 -3.16
C SER A 160 -5.66 10.54 -1.76
N ILE A 161 -4.38 10.69 -1.40
CA ILE A 161 -3.89 10.32 -0.06
C ILE A 161 -4.56 11.21 0.99
N GLU A 162 -4.55 12.51 0.79
CA GLU A 162 -5.13 13.47 1.73
C GLU A 162 -6.62 13.25 1.94
N TYR A 163 -7.36 12.95 0.88
CA TYR A 163 -8.78 12.67 0.96
C TYR A 163 -9.06 11.50 1.92
N LEU A 164 -8.29 10.42 1.82
CA LEU A 164 -8.43 9.27 2.72
C LEU A 164 -8.00 9.60 4.14
N LEU A 165 -6.89 10.32 4.32
CA LEU A 165 -6.41 10.70 5.66
C LEU A 165 -7.42 11.57 6.41
N ARG A 166 -8.15 12.43 5.70
CA ARG A 166 -9.22 13.27 6.28
C ARG A 166 -10.51 12.52 6.56
N ASN A 167 -10.68 11.34 5.97
CA ASN A 167 -11.93 10.56 6.05
C ASN A 167 -11.66 9.14 6.57
N PRO A 168 -11.37 8.96 7.89
CA PRO A 168 -11.06 7.64 8.45
C PRO A 168 -12.16 6.60 8.23
N GLN A 169 -13.43 7.03 8.21
CA GLN A 169 -14.56 6.14 7.93
C GLN A 169 -14.54 5.63 6.50
N MET A 170 -14.13 6.46 5.55
CA MET A 170 -13.96 6.09 4.16
C MET A 170 -12.79 5.10 3.99
N MET A 171 -11.67 5.33 4.68
CA MET A 171 -10.54 4.38 4.69
C MET A 171 -11.01 3.00 5.15
N LYS A 172 -11.77 2.95 6.25
CA LYS A 172 -12.30 1.69 6.77
C LYS A 172 -13.25 1.03 5.78
N ALA A 173 -14.18 1.78 5.19
CA ALA A 173 -15.14 1.26 4.23
C ALA A 173 -14.43 0.69 2.98
N PHE A 174 -13.44 1.37 2.45
CA PHE A 174 -12.66 0.89 1.32
C PHE A 174 -11.89 -0.40 1.66
N GLY A 175 -11.27 -0.42 2.82
CA GLY A 175 -10.55 -1.61 3.31
C GLY A 175 -11.47 -2.82 3.47
N ASP A 176 -12.65 -2.63 4.02
CA ASP A 176 -13.66 -3.69 4.18
C ASP A 176 -14.11 -4.26 2.83
N VAL A 177 -14.30 -3.41 1.82
CA VAL A 177 -14.64 -3.84 0.45
C VAL A 177 -13.50 -4.65 -0.16
N SER A 178 -12.25 -4.21 0.01
CA SER A 178 -11.07 -4.93 -0.49
C SER A 178 -10.96 -6.33 0.11
N LEU A 179 -11.11 -6.45 1.43
CA LEU A 179 -11.06 -7.75 2.10
C LEU A 179 -12.19 -8.67 1.63
N LYS A 180 -13.41 -8.16 1.52
CA LYS A 180 -14.56 -8.92 1.04
C LYS A 180 -14.33 -9.47 -0.37
N LYS A 181 -13.77 -8.66 -1.26
CA LYS A 181 -13.46 -9.05 -2.63
C LYS A 181 -12.49 -10.23 -2.67
N ILE A 182 -11.44 -10.19 -1.86
CA ILE A 182 -10.47 -11.29 -1.76
C ILE A 182 -11.12 -12.55 -1.18
N GLN A 183 -11.97 -12.44 -0.17
CA GLN A 183 -12.70 -13.56 0.42
C GLN A 183 -13.67 -14.20 -0.58
N GLU A 184 -14.34 -13.42 -1.41
CA GLU A 184 -15.22 -13.92 -2.47
C GLU A 184 -14.45 -14.70 -3.55
N GLU A 185 -13.26 -14.26 -3.93
CA GLU A 185 -12.39 -15.00 -4.86
C GLU A 185 -12.03 -16.39 -4.32
N ILE A 186 -11.73 -16.50 -3.02
CA ILE A 186 -11.45 -17.79 -2.37
C ILE A 186 -12.65 -18.73 -2.47
N ASN A 187 -13.84 -18.22 -2.21
CA ASN A 187 -15.06 -19.03 -2.25
C ASN A 187 -15.34 -19.54 -3.67
N LEU A 188 -15.08 -18.74 -4.68
CA LEU A 188 -15.22 -19.14 -6.09
C LEU A 188 -14.22 -20.23 -6.46
N ASP A 189 -12.97 -20.10 -6.07
CA ASP A 189 -11.92 -21.10 -6.31
C ASP A 189 -12.24 -22.42 -5.60
N THR A 190 -12.77 -22.36 -4.39
CA THR A 190 -13.17 -23.53 -3.62
C THR A 190 -14.36 -24.24 -4.26
N VAL A 191 -15.29 -23.52 -4.86
CA VAL A 191 -16.46 -24.09 -5.54
C VAL A 191 -16.07 -24.67 -6.90
N SER A 192 -15.15 -24.06 -7.63
CA SER A 192 -14.71 -24.56 -8.95
C SER A 192 -13.76 -25.76 -8.86
N SER A 193 -13.19 -26.06 -7.68
CA SER A 193 -12.34 -27.23 -7.43
C SER A 193 -13.11 -28.47 -6.89
N ARG A 194 -14.43 -28.39 -6.80
CA ARG A 194 -15.36 -29.50 -6.48
C ARG A 194 -16.10 -29.92 -7.75
#